data_c45f6592cdabda2332ccf3a5da935532
#
_entry.id   c45f6592cdabda2332ccf3a5da935532
#
_cell.length_a   1.000
_cell.length_b   1.000
_cell.length_c   1.000
_cell.angle_alpha   90.00
_cell.angle_beta   90.00
_cell.angle_gamma   90.00
#
_symmetry.space_group_name_H-M   'P 1'
#
loop_
_entity.id
_entity.type
_entity.pdbx_description
1 polymer ?
#
loop_
_entity_poly.entity_id
_entity_poly.type
_entity_poly.pdbx_seq_one_letter_code
_entity_poly.pdbx_strand_id
1 'polypeptide(L)'
;MALLKGRRAKGCCNPQGAEEAGEAAPDPLFFPKRHASYLGIFAAFLIVTLVTSSHIDFSFIGAARDFPGGFVWFVEQFMPNAKAFDQMGKISAALAMTILDAIAAGTLAAIMAFVLAVVASRVSGVGGPVQMVIRAFATVLRNIPTVAWGFILLFSFKQAEFTGFLALFFKSLGFLTRAFIETIDEADAGSIEALKATGASRFQIIVHGVFPLSLTQVVSWVLYMIETNFRDATLVGMLTGTGIGFVFNWYYRTFKYPTAGLVIICIAVAVIVVEAVSNFVRRRVGAPDGREGGRRVVRGKIKTRVRTESGTVLAALVVFLAGATTYTMVNMGYGSADTMQAASDLVEYFKLMFLSPYLSNYTWADMFEGLAVTICIAVLATAGGALIALVLSLLAASNLSNKLVSNVIKTLMAIIRSVPTIIWVLVFTVAIGLGSEAAVIGMMFHTVSFLTKAFSEAFEEVDKGSLEALKATGATWWQQVARGVFPDKLNEILSWIFIRFENNFVGAVTVGAIAGSGGIGYYLYIVANYMFNWHEMGLIIYMCLAVSVVLEIIATRLRKRFIVHR
;
A
#
# COMPACT_ATOMS: atom_id res chain seq x y z
N MET A 1 5.38 3.71 -9.17
CA MET A 1 5.14 4.79 -10.13
C MET A 1 6.25 4.98 -11.19
N ALA A 2 7.34 4.21 -11.15
CA ALA A 2 8.40 4.22 -12.16
C ALA A 2 8.34 3.02 -13.13
N LEU A 3 7.29 2.21 -13.09
CA LEU A 3 7.18 0.93 -13.81
C LEU A 3 6.68 1.05 -15.28
N LEU A 4 6.51 2.27 -15.82
CA LEU A 4 5.97 2.48 -17.18
C LEU A 4 6.90 3.26 -18.13
N LYS A 5 8.14 3.56 -17.75
CA LYS A 5 9.09 4.22 -18.65
C LYS A 5 10.18 3.26 -19.10
N GLY A 6 10.00 2.61 -20.24
CA GLY A 6 11.11 1.91 -20.85
C GLY A 6 10.80 0.95 -21.99
N ARG A 7 10.22 1.41 -23.07
CA ARG A 7 10.45 0.82 -24.40
C ARG A 7 10.21 1.87 -25.49
N ARG A 8 11.19 2.73 -25.72
CA ARG A 8 11.35 3.31 -27.06
C ARG A 8 12.19 2.32 -27.87
N ALA A 9 11.54 1.54 -28.70
CA ALA A 9 12.22 0.80 -29.76
C ALA A 9 12.84 1.82 -30.73
N LYS A 10 14.18 1.87 -30.82
CA LYS A 10 14.87 2.45 -31.95
C LYS A 10 14.75 1.45 -33.11
N GLY A 11 13.69 1.58 -33.92
CA GLY A 11 13.59 0.95 -35.21
C GLY A 11 14.34 1.80 -36.24
N CYS A 12 15.39 1.25 -36.86
CA CYS A 12 16.00 1.80 -38.06
C CYS A 12 14.94 1.95 -39.15
N CYS A 13 14.79 3.16 -39.69
CA CYS A 13 14.03 3.42 -40.89
C CYS A 13 14.75 2.75 -42.08
N ASN A 14 14.17 1.68 -42.59
CA ASN A 14 14.44 1.17 -43.92
C ASN A 14 13.29 1.61 -44.84
N PRO A 15 13.48 2.51 -45.81
CA PRO A 15 12.38 3.09 -46.59
C PRO A 15 11.78 2.15 -47.65
N GLN A 16 12.22 0.91 -47.77
CA GLN A 16 11.78 -0.01 -48.83
C GLN A 16 10.88 -1.16 -48.35
N GLY A 17 10.42 -1.15 -47.06
CA GLY A 17 9.53 -2.17 -46.52
C GLY A 17 8.11 -1.68 -46.18
N ALA A 18 7.73 -0.49 -46.61
CA ALA A 18 6.48 0.15 -46.20
C ALA A 18 5.24 -0.15 -47.07
N GLU A 19 5.36 -0.99 -48.07
CA GLU A 19 4.24 -1.21 -49.02
C GLU A 19 3.47 -2.53 -48.84
N GLU A 20 3.83 -3.41 -47.90
CA GLU A 20 3.09 -4.72 -47.74
C GLU A 20 2.52 -4.97 -46.34
N ALA A 21 2.57 -4.05 -45.42
CA ALA A 21 1.72 -4.16 -44.23
C ALA A 21 0.40 -3.44 -44.51
N GLY A 22 -0.50 -4.09 -45.16
CA GLY A 22 -1.90 -3.65 -45.28
C GLY A 22 -2.43 -3.42 -43.86
N GLU A 23 -2.51 -2.15 -43.43
CA GLU A 23 -3.25 -1.77 -42.24
C GLU A 23 -4.67 -2.26 -42.42
N ALA A 24 -5.00 -3.39 -41.79
CA ALA A 24 -6.39 -3.87 -41.74
C ALA A 24 -7.23 -2.71 -41.21
N ALA A 25 -8.13 -2.21 -42.01
CA ALA A 25 -9.05 -1.15 -41.65
C ALA A 25 -9.65 -1.49 -40.25
N PRO A 26 -9.67 -0.57 -39.30
CA PRO A 26 -10.17 -0.86 -37.98
C PRO A 26 -11.58 -1.43 -38.05
N ASP A 27 -11.83 -2.57 -37.40
CA ASP A 27 -13.13 -3.23 -37.37
C ASP A 27 -14.19 -2.16 -37.05
N PRO A 28 -15.17 -1.90 -37.95
CA PRO A 28 -16.18 -0.87 -37.76
C PRO A 28 -17.02 -1.09 -36.48
N LEU A 29 -16.98 -2.31 -35.93
CA LEU A 29 -17.61 -2.68 -34.66
C LEU A 29 -16.67 -2.53 -33.44
N PHE A 30 -15.42 -2.15 -33.63
CA PHE A 30 -14.44 -2.03 -32.54
C PHE A 30 -14.86 -0.99 -31.49
N PHE A 31 -15.27 0.21 -31.92
CA PHE A 31 -15.70 1.26 -31.03
C PHE A 31 -17.00 0.92 -30.27
N PRO A 32 -18.10 0.46 -30.90
CA PRO A 32 -19.31 0.11 -30.17
C PRO A 32 -19.12 -1.07 -29.23
N LYS A 33 -18.35 -2.10 -29.57
CA LYS A 33 -18.03 -3.24 -28.68
C LYS A 33 -17.25 -2.78 -27.44
N ARG A 34 -16.28 -1.91 -27.61
CA ARG A 34 -15.48 -1.36 -26.51
C ARG A 34 -16.33 -0.52 -25.56
N HIS A 35 -17.20 0.36 -26.08
CA HIS A 35 -18.12 1.17 -25.29
C HIS A 35 -19.14 0.31 -24.54
N ALA A 36 -19.70 -0.72 -25.16
CA ALA A 36 -20.60 -1.68 -24.53
C ALA A 36 -19.92 -2.42 -23.36
N SER A 37 -18.64 -2.79 -23.51
CA SER A 37 -17.88 -3.44 -22.44
C SER A 37 -17.69 -2.52 -21.23
N TYR A 38 -17.36 -1.24 -21.43
CA TYR A 38 -17.22 -0.28 -20.34
C TYR A 38 -18.56 0.02 -19.66
N LEU A 39 -19.62 0.15 -20.44
CA LEU A 39 -20.98 0.35 -19.89
C LEU A 39 -21.40 -0.85 -19.05
N GLY A 40 -21.09 -2.07 -19.50
CA GLY A 40 -21.34 -3.30 -18.74
C GLY A 40 -20.56 -3.34 -17.43
N ILE A 41 -19.29 -2.95 -17.41
CA ILE A 41 -18.48 -2.86 -16.18
C ILE A 41 -19.05 -1.82 -15.22
N PHE A 42 -19.45 -0.65 -15.73
CA PHE A 42 -20.05 0.39 -14.92
C PHE A 42 -21.40 -0.03 -14.34
N ALA A 43 -22.25 -0.68 -15.15
CA ALA A 43 -23.55 -1.20 -14.70
C ALA A 43 -23.35 -2.30 -13.63
N ALA A 44 -22.42 -3.23 -13.83
CA ALA A 44 -22.09 -4.26 -12.85
C ALA A 44 -21.59 -3.63 -11.52
N PHE A 45 -20.72 -2.63 -11.61
CA PHE A 45 -20.23 -1.90 -10.44
C PHE A 45 -21.36 -1.20 -9.68
N LEU A 46 -22.27 -0.56 -10.40
CA LEU A 46 -23.44 0.10 -9.81
C LEU A 46 -24.36 -0.91 -9.13
N ILE A 47 -24.67 -2.04 -9.80
CA ILE A 47 -25.51 -3.10 -9.22
C ILE A 47 -24.88 -3.66 -7.95
N VAL A 48 -23.58 -3.98 -7.98
CA VAL A 48 -22.86 -4.46 -6.80
C VAL A 48 -22.92 -3.43 -5.67
N THR A 49 -22.71 -2.14 -5.97
CA THR A 49 -22.79 -1.06 -4.98
C THR A 49 -24.20 -0.96 -4.37
N LEU A 50 -25.27 -1.08 -5.15
CA LEU A 50 -26.65 -1.03 -4.66
C LEU A 50 -26.97 -2.27 -3.79
N VAL A 51 -26.58 -3.46 -4.23
CA VAL A 51 -26.80 -4.70 -3.47
C VAL A 51 -26.06 -4.65 -2.13
N THR A 52 -24.79 -4.23 -2.13
CA THR A 52 -23.99 -4.11 -0.90
C THR A 52 -24.52 -3.00 0.02
N SER A 53 -25.03 -1.90 -0.52
CA SER A 53 -25.68 -0.83 0.23
C SER A 53 -26.92 -1.33 0.96
N SER A 54 -27.77 -2.11 0.27
CA SER A 54 -28.97 -2.71 0.85
C SER A 54 -28.64 -3.79 1.90
N HIS A 55 -27.55 -4.54 1.73
CA HIS A 55 -27.20 -5.65 2.64
C HIS A 55 -26.77 -5.17 4.04
N ILE A 56 -26.08 -4.03 4.14
CA ILE A 56 -25.63 -3.46 5.42
C ILE A 56 -26.40 -2.19 5.82
N ASP A 57 -27.55 -1.92 5.19
CA ASP A 57 -28.41 -0.74 5.42
C ASP A 57 -27.67 0.60 5.31
N PHE A 58 -26.66 0.68 4.43
CA PHE A 58 -25.87 1.89 4.22
C PHE A 58 -26.52 2.82 3.19
N SER A 59 -26.70 4.10 3.52
CA SER A 59 -27.21 5.11 2.62
C SER A 59 -26.18 6.19 2.30
N PHE A 60 -25.75 6.30 1.03
CA PHE A 60 -24.88 7.41 0.62
C PHE A 60 -25.50 8.79 0.84
N ILE A 61 -26.83 8.91 0.71
CA ILE A 61 -27.55 10.16 0.96
C ILE A 61 -27.59 10.47 2.45
N GLY A 62 -27.86 9.46 3.29
CA GLY A 62 -27.79 9.56 4.76
C GLY A 62 -26.40 9.98 5.20
N ALA A 63 -25.38 9.27 4.75
CA ALA A 63 -23.98 9.58 5.03
C ALA A 63 -23.58 11.00 4.61
N ALA A 64 -24.00 11.45 3.43
CA ALA A 64 -23.74 12.82 2.96
C ALA A 64 -24.45 13.88 3.80
N ARG A 65 -25.64 13.57 4.34
CA ARG A 65 -26.38 14.46 5.23
C ARG A 65 -25.75 14.56 6.62
N ASP A 66 -25.27 13.43 7.17
CA ASP A 66 -24.79 13.37 8.56
C ASP A 66 -23.29 13.70 8.66
N PHE A 67 -22.54 13.54 7.56
CA PHE A 67 -21.11 13.84 7.49
C PHE A 67 -20.73 15.26 7.95
N PRO A 68 -21.39 16.36 7.52
CA PRO A 68 -21.03 17.71 7.97
C PRO A 68 -21.13 17.87 9.48
N GLY A 69 -22.20 17.36 10.09
CA GLY A 69 -22.39 17.38 11.55
C GLY A 69 -21.31 16.59 12.30
N GLY A 70 -21.02 15.38 11.82
CA GLY A 70 -19.95 14.55 12.37
C GLY A 70 -18.56 15.16 12.21
N PHE A 71 -18.30 15.83 11.08
CA PHE A 71 -17.02 16.51 10.84
C PHE A 71 -16.84 17.76 11.74
N VAL A 72 -17.88 18.56 11.90
CA VAL A 72 -17.87 19.71 12.83
C VAL A 72 -17.62 19.23 14.25
N TRP A 73 -18.37 18.20 14.69
CA TRP A 73 -18.18 17.58 15.99
C TRP A 73 -16.73 17.10 16.19
N PHE A 74 -16.14 16.43 15.16
CA PHE A 74 -14.74 16.00 15.20
C PHE A 74 -13.80 17.19 15.42
N VAL A 75 -13.96 18.26 14.65
CA VAL A 75 -13.09 19.44 14.76
C VAL A 75 -13.22 20.06 16.16
N GLU A 76 -14.43 20.22 16.69
CA GLU A 76 -14.67 20.82 18.01
C GLU A 76 -14.10 19.96 19.16
N GLN A 77 -14.32 18.65 19.12
CA GLN A 77 -13.90 17.76 20.21
C GLN A 77 -12.41 17.39 20.17
N PHE A 78 -11.83 17.26 18.99
CA PHE A 78 -10.44 16.84 18.84
C PHE A 78 -9.46 18.01 18.69
N MET A 79 -9.94 19.26 18.71
CA MET A 79 -9.04 20.42 18.73
C MET A 79 -8.17 20.41 20.00
N PRO A 80 -6.82 20.41 19.88
CA PRO A 80 -5.93 20.40 21.02
C PRO A 80 -6.10 21.65 21.89
N ASN A 81 -6.16 21.46 23.20
CA ASN A 81 -6.17 22.52 24.19
C ASN A 81 -4.81 22.61 24.92
N ALA A 82 -4.60 23.64 25.73
CA ALA A 82 -3.35 23.84 26.47
C ALA A 82 -2.94 22.61 27.30
N LYS A 83 -3.89 21.93 27.97
CA LYS A 83 -3.63 20.70 28.75
C LYS A 83 -3.18 19.51 27.90
N ALA A 84 -3.55 19.48 26.63
CA ALA A 84 -3.08 18.43 25.72
C ALA A 84 -1.56 18.53 25.48
N PHE A 85 -1.03 19.75 25.40
CA PHE A 85 0.41 19.99 25.20
C PHE A 85 1.27 19.58 26.39
N ASP A 86 0.71 19.50 27.61
CA ASP A 86 1.42 18.99 28.80
C ASP A 86 1.84 17.51 28.60
N GLN A 87 1.19 16.79 27.69
CA GLN A 87 1.50 15.39 27.36
C GLN A 87 2.50 15.23 26.19
N MET A 88 3.02 16.35 25.64
CA MET A 88 3.90 16.31 24.44
C MET A 88 5.13 15.43 24.65
N GLY A 89 5.72 15.41 25.85
CA GLY A 89 6.88 14.57 26.16
C GLY A 89 6.58 13.06 26.00
N LYS A 90 5.40 12.61 26.44
CA LYS A 90 4.96 11.21 26.28
C LYS A 90 4.63 10.90 24.82
N ILE A 91 3.97 11.84 24.14
CA ILE A 91 3.58 11.69 22.73
C ILE A 91 4.83 11.61 21.85
N SER A 92 5.81 12.49 22.06
CA SER A 92 7.04 12.50 21.26
C SER A 92 7.91 11.25 21.48
N ALA A 93 8.00 10.77 22.72
CA ALA A 93 8.71 9.53 23.04
C ALA A 93 8.06 8.31 22.37
N ALA A 94 6.74 8.17 22.47
CA ALA A 94 6.00 7.09 21.83
C ALA A 94 6.06 7.16 20.29
N LEU A 95 6.05 8.39 19.74
CA LEU A 95 6.21 8.61 18.31
C LEU A 95 7.59 8.19 17.81
N ALA A 96 8.66 8.57 18.52
CA ALA A 96 10.02 8.20 18.19
C ALA A 96 10.21 6.67 18.21
N MET A 97 9.69 6.00 19.26
CA MET A 97 9.68 4.54 19.36
C MET A 97 8.98 3.90 18.16
N THR A 98 7.80 4.36 17.81
CA THR A 98 7.04 3.84 16.66
C THR A 98 7.77 4.00 15.33
N ILE A 99 8.45 5.13 15.10
CA ILE A 99 9.28 5.37 13.92
C ILE A 99 10.47 4.39 13.89
N LEU A 100 11.13 4.21 15.00
CA LEU A 100 12.28 3.31 15.12
C LEU A 100 11.88 1.85 14.88
N ASP A 101 10.75 1.40 15.42
CA ASP A 101 10.19 0.06 15.18
C ASP A 101 9.86 -0.16 13.70
N ALA A 102 9.25 0.82 13.05
CA ALA A 102 8.94 0.76 11.62
C ALA A 102 10.20 0.67 10.76
N ILE A 103 11.27 1.40 11.11
CA ILE A 103 12.57 1.34 10.44
C ILE A 103 13.22 -0.02 10.65
N ALA A 104 13.29 -0.50 11.89
CA ALA A 104 13.93 -1.77 12.23
C ALA A 104 13.22 -2.95 11.54
N ALA A 105 11.89 -3.02 11.61
CA ALA A 105 11.11 -4.07 10.97
C ALA A 105 11.28 -4.05 9.44
N GLY A 106 11.21 -2.87 8.82
CA GLY A 106 11.40 -2.71 7.38
C GLY A 106 12.81 -3.06 6.92
N THR A 107 13.84 -2.68 7.67
CA THR A 107 15.25 -2.91 7.33
C THR A 107 15.61 -4.39 7.44
N LEU A 108 15.26 -5.05 8.56
CA LEU A 108 15.55 -6.48 8.74
C LEU A 108 14.74 -7.33 7.75
N ALA A 109 13.48 -6.99 7.53
CA ALA A 109 12.68 -7.65 6.51
C ALA A 109 13.28 -7.48 5.10
N ALA A 110 13.82 -6.31 4.76
CA ALA A 110 14.44 -6.06 3.46
C ALA A 110 15.70 -6.92 3.25
N ILE A 111 16.55 -7.08 4.27
CA ILE A 111 17.73 -7.92 4.18
C ILE A 111 17.33 -9.39 3.92
N MET A 112 16.39 -9.92 4.71
CA MET A 112 15.89 -11.28 4.52
C MET A 112 15.16 -11.45 3.18
N ALA A 113 14.32 -10.51 2.82
CA ALA A 113 13.56 -10.52 1.58
C ALA A 113 14.48 -10.51 0.35
N PHE A 114 15.59 -9.77 0.39
CA PHE A 114 16.55 -9.73 -0.72
C PHE A 114 17.22 -11.10 -0.93
N VAL A 115 17.62 -11.77 0.15
CA VAL A 115 18.18 -13.13 0.08
C VAL A 115 17.16 -14.10 -0.52
N LEU A 116 15.94 -14.10 -0.01
CA LEU A 116 14.86 -14.95 -0.51
C LEU A 116 14.54 -14.64 -1.99
N ALA A 117 14.52 -13.35 -2.37
CA ALA A 117 14.24 -12.93 -3.74
C ALA A 117 15.32 -13.38 -4.73
N VAL A 118 16.60 -13.26 -4.37
CA VAL A 118 17.72 -13.76 -5.20
C VAL A 118 17.59 -15.26 -5.43
N VAL A 119 17.21 -16.05 -4.41
CA VAL A 119 17.00 -17.50 -4.54
C VAL A 119 15.75 -17.82 -5.38
N ALA A 120 14.69 -17.02 -5.27
CA ALA A 120 13.40 -17.28 -5.90
C ALA A 120 13.22 -16.60 -7.28
N SER A 121 14.14 -15.74 -7.72
CA SER A 121 14.11 -15.09 -9.03
C SER A 121 14.34 -16.09 -10.17
N ARG A 122 13.74 -15.83 -11.33
CA ARG A 122 13.97 -16.61 -12.57
C ARG A 122 15.35 -16.35 -13.16
N VAL A 123 15.91 -15.19 -12.89
CA VAL A 123 17.17 -14.71 -13.48
C VAL A 123 18.39 -15.19 -12.72
N SER A 124 18.36 -15.11 -11.38
CA SER A 124 19.47 -15.44 -10.48
C SER A 124 19.24 -16.71 -9.66
N GLY A 125 17.99 -17.18 -9.59
CA GLY A 125 17.57 -18.21 -8.65
C GLY A 125 18.01 -19.64 -8.98
N VAL A 126 17.73 -20.52 -8.02
CA VAL A 126 18.07 -21.95 -8.11
C VAL A 126 17.09 -22.70 -9.04
N GLY A 127 15.91 -22.13 -9.28
CA GLY A 127 14.84 -22.79 -10.07
C GLY A 127 14.10 -23.89 -9.29
N GLY A 128 13.13 -24.53 -9.96
CA GLY A 128 12.45 -25.72 -9.43
C GLY A 128 11.56 -25.48 -8.20
N PRO A 129 11.39 -26.51 -7.34
CA PRO A 129 10.48 -26.47 -6.20
C PRO A 129 10.78 -25.38 -5.17
N VAL A 130 12.05 -25.07 -4.94
CA VAL A 130 12.49 -24.05 -3.97
C VAL A 130 11.94 -22.68 -4.35
N GLN A 131 12.00 -22.32 -5.63
CA GLN A 131 11.45 -21.07 -6.14
C GLN A 131 9.93 -21.00 -5.87
N MET A 132 9.22 -22.10 -6.14
CA MET A 132 7.77 -22.16 -5.93
C MET A 132 7.40 -22.00 -4.46
N VAL A 133 8.12 -22.68 -3.56
CA VAL A 133 7.90 -22.62 -2.10
C VAL A 133 8.11 -21.19 -1.58
N ILE A 134 9.22 -20.53 -1.95
CA ILE A 134 9.49 -19.15 -1.50
C ILE A 134 8.43 -18.18 -2.02
N ARG A 135 8.00 -18.31 -3.28
CA ARG A 135 6.93 -17.47 -3.85
C ARG A 135 5.58 -17.70 -3.16
N ALA A 136 5.24 -18.96 -2.87
CA ALA A 136 4.03 -19.31 -2.11
C ALA A 136 4.11 -18.75 -0.68
N PHE A 137 5.24 -18.94 0.01
CA PHE A 137 5.47 -18.41 1.34
C PHE A 137 5.32 -16.87 1.39
N ALA A 138 5.96 -16.15 0.48
CA ALA A 138 5.82 -14.69 0.38
C ALA A 138 4.37 -14.26 0.11
N THR A 139 3.63 -15.01 -0.72
CA THR A 139 2.22 -14.75 -0.99
C THR A 139 1.36 -14.93 0.25
N VAL A 140 1.57 -16.00 1.02
CA VAL A 140 0.84 -16.25 2.28
C VAL A 140 1.14 -15.13 3.28
N LEU A 141 2.41 -14.82 3.55
CA LEU A 141 2.79 -13.79 4.52
C LEU A 141 2.18 -12.42 4.18
N ARG A 142 2.14 -12.06 2.91
CA ARG A 142 1.64 -10.76 2.44
C ARG A 142 0.11 -10.63 2.59
N ASN A 143 -0.61 -11.73 2.38
CA ASN A 143 -2.07 -11.72 2.33
C ASN A 143 -2.72 -11.94 3.71
N ILE A 144 -1.96 -12.27 4.75
CA ILE A 144 -2.45 -12.25 6.14
C ILE A 144 -2.58 -10.79 6.60
N PRO A 145 -3.76 -10.33 7.03
CA PRO A 145 -3.95 -8.98 7.54
C PRO A 145 -3.00 -8.65 8.69
N THR A 146 -2.51 -7.41 8.77
CA THR A 146 -1.57 -6.98 9.84
C THR A 146 -2.15 -7.19 11.24
N VAL A 147 -3.46 -7.00 11.41
CA VAL A 147 -4.16 -7.25 12.67
C VAL A 147 -4.11 -8.71 13.08
N ALA A 148 -4.22 -9.63 12.12
CA ALA A 148 -4.12 -11.07 12.39
C ALA A 148 -2.70 -11.44 12.84
N TRP A 149 -1.65 -10.89 12.22
CA TRP A 149 -0.28 -11.01 12.71
C TRP A 149 -0.13 -10.52 14.16
N GLY A 150 -0.75 -9.36 14.45
CA GLY A 150 -0.78 -8.83 15.82
C GLY A 150 -1.37 -9.82 16.81
N PHE A 151 -2.53 -10.42 16.52
CA PHE A 151 -3.17 -11.41 17.40
C PHE A 151 -2.34 -12.70 17.53
N ILE A 152 -1.87 -13.28 16.41
CA ILE A 152 -1.04 -14.51 16.43
C ILE A 152 0.16 -14.34 17.38
N LEU A 153 0.85 -13.21 17.28
CA LEU A 153 2.07 -12.95 18.02
C LEU A 153 1.79 -12.53 19.47
N LEU A 154 0.67 -11.85 19.71
CA LEU A 154 0.27 -11.39 21.05
C LEU A 154 0.14 -12.55 22.05
N PHE A 155 -0.30 -13.71 21.58
CA PHE A 155 -0.46 -14.88 22.42
C PHE A 155 0.87 -15.47 22.89
N SER A 156 1.83 -15.52 21.98
CA SER A 156 3.15 -16.08 22.29
C SER A 156 4.03 -15.10 23.05
N PHE A 157 4.13 -13.87 22.54
CA PHE A 157 5.04 -12.84 23.06
C PHE A 157 4.40 -11.84 24.00
N LYS A 158 3.07 -11.95 24.25
CA LYS A 158 2.29 -11.05 25.11
C LYS A 158 2.31 -9.60 24.61
N GLN A 159 1.83 -8.67 25.42
CA GLN A 159 1.89 -7.25 25.11
C GLN A 159 3.32 -6.73 25.30
N ALA A 160 4.03 -6.55 24.19
CA ALA A 160 5.40 -6.07 24.18
C ALA A 160 5.69 -5.32 22.86
N GLU A 161 6.70 -4.46 22.88
CA GLU A 161 7.21 -3.78 21.69
C GLU A 161 7.70 -4.79 20.63
N PHE A 162 8.39 -5.82 21.09
CA PHE A 162 8.86 -6.92 20.24
C PHE A 162 7.73 -7.61 19.48
N THR A 163 6.55 -7.75 20.07
CA THR A 163 5.36 -8.31 19.41
C THR A 163 4.91 -7.45 18.23
N GLY A 164 4.89 -6.14 18.45
CA GLY A 164 4.57 -5.15 17.41
C GLY A 164 5.59 -5.17 16.27
N PHE A 165 6.86 -5.16 16.62
CA PHE A 165 7.95 -5.30 15.66
C PHE A 165 7.83 -6.56 14.80
N LEU A 166 7.59 -7.73 15.39
CA LEU A 166 7.43 -8.99 14.64
C LEU A 166 6.24 -8.96 13.69
N ALA A 167 5.11 -8.37 14.09
CA ALA A 167 3.93 -8.25 13.22
C ALA A 167 4.25 -7.43 11.96
N LEU A 168 4.94 -6.30 12.12
CA LEU A 168 5.40 -5.47 11.01
C LEU A 168 6.46 -6.18 10.17
N PHE A 169 7.38 -6.91 10.80
CA PHE A 169 8.43 -7.65 10.15
C PHE A 169 7.88 -8.75 9.21
N PHE A 170 6.97 -9.61 9.67
CA PHE A 170 6.42 -10.69 8.84
C PHE A 170 5.62 -10.16 7.66
N LYS A 171 4.81 -9.13 7.87
CA LYS A 171 4.11 -8.43 6.78
C LYS A 171 5.09 -7.87 5.75
N SER A 172 6.12 -7.15 6.23
CA SER A 172 7.13 -6.53 5.38
C SER A 172 7.94 -7.57 4.61
N LEU A 173 8.29 -8.70 5.25
CA LEU A 173 9.01 -9.80 4.64
C LEU A 173 8.23 -10.38 3.44
N GLY A 174 6.93 -10.64 3.61
CA GLY A 174 6.09 -11.15 2.52
C GLY A 174 6.01 -10.17 1.34
N PHE A 175 5.74 -8.90 1.63
CA PHE A 175 5.62 -7.86 0.62
C PHE A 175 6.95 -7.62 -0.13
N LEU A 176 8.04 -7.40 0.61
CA LEU A 176 9.35 -7.08 0.03
C LEU A 176 9.93 -8.26 -0.76
N THR A 177 9.75 -9.51 -0.28
CA THR A 177 10.21 -10.68 -1.03
C THR A 177 9.60 -10.72 -2.42
N ARG A 178 8.30 -10.49 -2.54
CA ARG A 178 7.62 -10.46 -3.83
C ARG A 178 8.06 -9.27 -4.68
N ALA A 179 8.11 -8.08 -4.12
CA ALA A 179 8.52 -6.87 -4.84
C ALA A 179 9.96 -6.98 -5.37
N PHE A 180 10.86 -7.57 -4.58
CA PHE A 180 12.24 -7.79 -5.00
C PHE A 180 12.37 -8.89 -6.06
N ILE A 181 11.58 -9.97 -5.98
CA ILE A 181 11.53 -10.99 -7.04
C ILE A 181 11.10 -10.34 -8.37
N GLU A 182 10.03 -9.55 -8.36
CA GLU A 182 9.55 -8.84 -9.56
C GLU A 182 10.61 -7.86 -10.08
N THR A 183 11.25 -7.09 -9.19
CA THR A 183 12.34 -6.16 -9.55
C THR A 183 13.54 -6.87 -10.19
N ILE A 184 13.94 -8.03 -9.66
CA ILE A 184 15.07 -8.80 -10.19
C ILE A 184 14.67 -9.48 -11.52
N ASP A 185 13.45 -10.00 -11.61
CA ASP A 185 12.95 -10.65 -12.83
C ASP A 185 12.75 -9.67 -14.00
N GLU A 186 12.53 -8.37 -13.71
CA GLU A 186 12.41 -7.28 -14.67
C GLU A 186 13.76 -6.62 -15.00
N ALA A 187 14.85 -6.98 -14.31
CA ALA A 187 16.19 -6.47 -14.60
C ALA A 187 16.59 -6.82 -16.04
N ASP A 188 17.43 -5.96 -16.63
CA ASP A 188 17.86 -6.10 -18.03
C ASP A 188 18.46 -7.48 -18.33
N ALA A 189 17.66 -8.31 -18.99
CA ALA A 189 18.05 -9.67 -19.36
C ALA A 189 19.31 -9.68 -20.26
N GLY A 190 19.48 -8.67 -21.12
CA GLY A 190 20.64 -8.59 -22.02
C GLY A 190 21.96 -8.41 -21.28
N SER A 191 21.99 -7.55 -20.25
CA SER A 191 23.19 -7.37 -19.41
C SER A 191 23.53 -8.65 -18.62
N ILE A 192 22.53 -9.38 -18.18
CA ILE A 192 22.73 -10.62 -17.42
C ILE A 192 23.15 -11.77 -18.33
N GLU A 193 22.59 -11.87 -19.53
CA GLU A 193 23.01 -12.85 -20.55
C GLU A 193 24.45 -12.59 -21.01
N ALA A 194 24.85 -11.33 -21.17
CA ALA A 194 26.24 -10.97 -21.47
C ALA A 194 27.21 -11.44 -20.38
N LEU A 195 26.86 -11.27 -19.09
CA LEU A 195 27.66 -11.81 -17.98
C LEU A 195 27.71 -13.35 -17.99
N LYS A 196 26.63 -14.03 -18.30
CA LYS A 196 26.61 -15.49 -18.44
C LYS A 196 27.50 -15.95 -19.61
N ALA A 197 27.48 -15.23 -20.74
CA ALA A 197 28.30 -15.54 -21.89
C ALA A 197 29.81 -15.40 -21.65
N THR A 198 30.22 -14.54 -20.69
CA THR A 198 31.62 -14.44 -20.24
C THR A 198 32.06 -15.54 -19.26
N GLY A 199 31.17 -16.50 -18.94
CA GLY A 199 31.46 -17.55 -17.97
C GLY A 199 31.40 -17.12 -16.50
N ALA A 200 30.75 -15.99 -16.20
CA ALA A 200 30.62 -15.51 -14.83
C ALA A 200 29.86 -16.51 -13.94
N SER A 201 30.38 -16.74 -12.73
CA SER A 201 29.71 -17.56 -11.73
C SER A 201 28.38 -16.93 -11.25
N ARG A 202 27.47 -17.71 -10.67
CA ARG A 202 26.20 -17.20 -10.14
C ARG A 202 26.40 -16.06 -9.14
N PHE A 203 27.40 -16.18 -8.27
CA PHE A 203 27.73 -15.12 -7.31
C PHE A 203 28.18 -13.84 -8.00
N GLN A 204 29.03 -13.94 -9.04
CA GLN A 204 29.46 -12.79 -9.83
C GLN A 204 28.29 -12.14 -10.57
N ILE A 205 27.36 -12.92 -11.12
CA ILE A 205 26.14 -12.40 -11.75
C ILE A 205 25.28 -11.64 -10.74
N ILE A 206 25.14 -12.15 -9.52
CA ILE A 206 24.38 -11.48 -8.46
C ILE A 206 25.04 -10.16 -8.07
N VAL A 207 26.34 -10.17 -7.79
CA VAL A 207 27.06 -8.98 -7.28
C VAL A 207 27.28 -7.91 -8.34
N HIS A 208 27.62 -8.31 -9.57
CA HIS A 208 27.98 -7.38 -10.64
C HIS A 208 26.86 -7.09 -11.65
N GLY A 209 25.80 -7.92 -11.68
CA GLY A 209 24.64 -7.74 -12.55
C GLY A 209 23.38 -7.38 -11.77
N VAL A 210 22.82 -8.35 -11.04
CA VAL A 210 21.51 -8.20 -10.39
C VAL A 210 21.50 -7.08 -9.36
N PHE A 211 22.45 -7.05 -8.43
CA PHE A 211 22.47 -6.07 -7.35
C PHE A 211 22.56 -4.61 -7.85
N PRO A 212 23.51 -4.24 -8.74
CA PRO A 212 23.59 -2.88 -9.23
C PRO A 212 22.37 -2.44 -10.06
N LEU A 213 21.81 -3.36 -10.87
CA LEU A 213 20.66 -3.06 -11.73
C LEU A 213 19.36 -2.89 -10.91
N SER A 214 19.20 -3.64 -9.83
CA SER A 214 18.01 -3.60 -8.98
C SER A 214 18.08 -2.60 -7.82
N LEU A 215 19.28 -2.09 -7.47
CA LEU A 215 19.54 -1.34 -6.25
C LEU A 215 18.61 -0.12 -6.06
N THR A 216 18.43 0.68 -7.11
CA THR A 216 17.57 1.87 -7.04
C THR A 216 16.12 1.52 -6.72
N GLN A 217 15.61 0.45 -7.34
CA GLN A 217 14.24 0.01 -7.12
C GLN A 217 14.10 -0.68 -5.75
N VAL A 218 15.10 -1.46 -5.33
CA VAL A 218 15.17 -2.07 -3.98
C VAL A 218 15.11 -0.99 -2.90
N VAL A 219 15.94 0.06 -3.00
CA VAL A 219 15.92 1.20 -2.07
C VAL A 219 14.54 1.87 -2.06
N SER A 220 13.93 2.04 -3.21
CA SER A 220 12.58 2.62 -3.32
C SER A 220 11.53 1.79 -2.61
N TRP A 221 11.60 0.46 -2.71
CA TRP A 221 10.70 -0.45 -1.99
C TRP A 221 10.94 -0.46 -0.48
N VAL A 222 12.21 -0.40 -0.04
CA VAL A 222 12.54 -0.32 1.40
C VAL A 222 11.97 0.95 2.01
N LEU A 223 12.18 2.11 1.38
CA LEU A 223 11.64 3.37 1.86
C LEU A 223 10.11 3.39 1.87
N TYR A 224 9.47 2.83 0.83
CA TYR A 224 8.02 2.67 0.79
C TYR A 224 7.52 1.78 1.93
N MET A 225 8.23 0.69 2.23
CA MET A 225 7.84 -0.23 3.30
C MET A 225 7.98 0.41 4.68
N ILE A 226 9.05 1.15 4.94
CA ILE A 226 9.24 1.90 6.19
C ILE A 226 8.10 2.93 6.38
N GLU A 227 7.73 3.68 5.33
CA GLU A 227 6.61 4.61 5.36
C GLU A 227 5.28 3.91 5.66
N THR A 228 5.05 2.76 5.06
CA THR A 228 3.83 1.95 5.28
C THR A 228 3.83 1.35 6.69
N ASN A 229 4.96 0.81 7.14
CA ASN A 229 5.11 0.26 8.48
C ASN A 229 4.83 1.28 9.57
N PHE A 230 5.22 2.53 9.39
CA PHE A 230 4.93 3.58 10.36
C PHE A 230 3.42 3.81 10.55
N ARG A 231 2.63 3.79 9.45
CA ARG A 231 1.16 3.87 9.55
C ARG A 231 0.56 2.61 10.20
N ASP A 232 1.07 1.44 9.85
CA ASP A 232 0.61 0.17 10.41
C ASP A 232 1.05 -0.03 11.86
N ALA A 233 2.20 0.51 12.26
CA ALA A 233 2.67 0.49 13.64
C ALA A 233 1.71 1.22 14.60
N THR A 234 1.02 2.26 14.12
CA THR A 234 -0.05 2.90 14.89
C THR A 234 -1.18 1.92 15.20
N LEU A 235 -1.60 1.13 14.23
CA LEU A 235 -2.62 0.11 14.39
C LEU A 235 -2.14 -1.04 15.28
N VAL A 236 -0.97 -1.57 15.00
CA VAL A 236 -0.36 -2.66 15.77
C VAL A 236 -0.15 -2.23 17.22
N GLY A 237 0.30 -1.00 17.47
CA GLY A 237 0.48 -0.45 18.80
C GLY A 237 -0.80 -0.36 19.63
N MET A 238 -1.98 -0.18 18.99
CA MET A 238 -3.28 -0.28 19.70
C MET A 238 -3.55 -1.68 20.24
N LEU A 239 -3.05 -2.72 19.57
CA LEU A 239 -3.20 -4.12 19.97
C LEU A 239 -2.14 -4.54 20.99
N THR A 240 -0.88 -4.22 20.72
CA THR A 240 0.26 -4.65 21.53
C THR A 240 0.50 -3.80 22.77
N GLY A 241 -0.26 -2.71 22.92
CA GLY A 241 -0.13 -1.82 24.09
C GLY A 241 1.14 -0.97 24.07
N THR A 242 1.70 -0.65 22.89
CA THR A 242 2.99 0.04 22.75
C THR A 242 2.94 1.18 21.72
N GLY A 243 3.93 2.06 21.75
CA GLY A 243 4.08 3.12 20.76
C GLY A 243 2.95 4.15 20.74
N ILE A 244 2.91 4.92 19.64
CA ILE A 244 1.96 6.02 19.47
C ILE A 244 0.51 5.54 19.32
N GLY A 245 0.31 4.33 18.81
CA GLY A 245 -1.01 3.71 18.68
C GLY A 245 -1.66 3.45 20.03
N PHE A 246 -0.90 2.95 21.01
CA PHE A 246 -1.37 2.79 22.37
C PHE A 246 -1.72 4.13 23.01
N VAL A 247 -0.87 5.13 22.86
CA VAL A 247 -1.10 6.48 23.41
C VAL A 247 -2.38 7.08 22.84
N PHE A 248 -2.59 6.96 21.52
CA PHE A 248 -3.84 7.38 20.88
C PHE A 248 -5.06 6.63 21.46
N ASN A 249 -5.02 5.29 21.49
CA ASN A 249 -6.11 4.46 21.96
C ASN A 249 -6.46 4.74 23.44
N TRP A 250 -5.45 4.99 24.27
CA TRP A 250 -5.63 5.36 25.66
C TRP A 250 -6.43 6.65 25.81
N TYR A 251 -5.99 7.75 25.16
CA TYR A 251 -6.69 9.02 25.23
C TYR A 251 -8.07 8.99 24.59
N TYR A 252 -8.21 8.26 23.49
CA TYR A 252 -9.50 8.02 22.82
C TYR A 252 -10.50 7.30 23.73
N ARG A 253 -10.11 6.17 24.34
CA ARG A 253 -10.98 5.38 25.22
C ARG A 253 -11.27 6.04 26.58
N THR A 254 -10.42 6.96 27.01
CA THR A 254 -10.65 7.75 28.23
C THR A 254 -11.34 9.10 27.96
N PHE A 255 -11.91 9.26 26.75
CA PHE A 255 -12.64 10.45 26.31
C PHE A 255 -11.84 11.77 26.40
N LYS A 256 -10.51 11.70 26.39
CA LYS A 256 -9.61 12.85 26.34
C LYS A 256 -9.33 13.25 24.89
N TYR A 257 -10.40 13.56 24.14
CA TYR A 257 -10.35 13.84 22.72
C TYR A 257 -9.39 14.96 22.31
N PRO A 258 -9.25 16.08 23.06
CA PRO A 258 -8.25 17.10 22.70
C PRO A 258 -6.82 16.57 22.68
N THR A 259 -6.47 15.66 23.61
CA THR A 259 -5.14 15.03 23.62
C THR A 259 -5.01 14.00 22.51
N ALA A 260 -6.07 13.21 22.24
CA ALA A 260 -6.10 12.30 21.10
C ALA A 260 -5.95 13.06 19.77
N GLY A 261 -6.55 14.25 19.64
CA GLY A 261 -6.39 15.15 18.50
C GLY A 261 -4.94 15.63 18.31
N LEU A 262 -4.26 15.97 19.40
CA LEU A 262 -2.83 16.30 19.36
C LEU A 262 -2.00 15.11 18.84
N VAL A 263 -2.31 13.89 19.30
CA VAL A 263 -1.65 12.66 18.81
C VAL A 263 -1.88 12.48 17.31
N ILE A 264 -3.11 12.70 16.80
CA ILE A 264 -3.41 12.64 15.36
C ILE A 264 -2.55 13.62 14.58
N ILE A 265 -2.44 14.87 15.06
CA ILE A 265 -1.62 15.89 14.40
C ILE A 265 -0.15 15.48 14.39
N CYS A 266 0.38 14.98 15.51
CA CYS A 266 1.77 14.49 15.58
C CYS A 266 2.03 13.33 14.63
N ILE A 267 1.10 12.36 14.53
CA ILE A 267 1.20 11.25 13.57
C ILE A 267 1.18 11.80 12.14
N ALA A 268 0.26 12.71 11.82
CA ALA A 268 0.14 13.28 10.48
C ALA A 268 1.42 14.02 10.06
N VAL A 269 1.95 14.86 10.95
CA VAL A 269 3.23 15.57 10.70
C VAL A 269 4.37 14.59 10.48
N ALA A 270 4.48 13.56 11.34
CA ALA A 270 5.54 12.56 11.21
C ALA A 270 5.45 11.77 9.88
N VAL A 271 4.24 11.36 9.45
CA VAL A 271 4.04 10.69 8.15
C VAL A 271 4.47 11.60 7.01
N ILE A 272 4.08 12.88 7.03
CA ILE A 272 4.47 13.87 6.01
C ILE A 272 5.99 14.03 5.95
N VAL A 273 6.66 14.12 7.11
CA VAL A 273 8.11 14.23 7.19
C VAL A 273 8.79 12.97 6.66
N VAL A 274 8.33 11.77 7.05
CA VAL A 274 8.86 10.50 6.56
C VAL A 274 8.67 10.37 5.03
N GLU A 275 7.50 10.74 4.51
CA GLU A 275 7.22 10.76 3.05
C GLU A 275 8.14 11.74 2.33
N ALA A 276 8.34 12.95 2.88
CA ALA A 276 9.23 13.96 2.30
C ALA A 276 10.70 13.49 2.25
N VAL A 277 11.20 12.91 3.34
CA VAL A 277 12.55 12.34 3.42
C VAL A 277 12.71 11.18 2.42
N SER A 278 11.74 10.26 2.39
CA SER A 278 11.71 9.14 1.43
C SER A 278 11.74 9.63 -0.02
N ASN A 279 10.95 10.64 -0.35
CA ASN A 279 10.92 11.24 -1.68
C ASN A 279 12.24 11.95 -2.03
N PHE A 280 12.84 12.64 -1.08
CA PHE A 280 14.16 13.28 -1.26
C PHE A 280 15.24 12.22 -1.56
N VAL A 281 15.29 11.14 -0.78
CA VAL A 281 16.26 10.05 -0.99
C VAL A 281 16.04 9.37 -2.35
N ARG A 282 14.79 9.00 -2.68
CA ARG A 282 14.44 8.38 -3.97
C ARG A 282 14.88 9.23 -5.15
N ARG A 283 14.68 10.56 -5.10
CA ARG A 283 15.11 11.47 -6.17
C ARG A 283 16.63 11.53 -6.31
N ARG A 284 17.36 11.47 -5.21
CA ARG A 284 18.83 11.50 -5.22
C ARG A 284 19.46 10.19 -5.66
N VAL A 285 18.88 9.05 -5.26
CA VAL A 285 19.37 7.71 -5.64
C VAL A 285 18.92 7.34 -7.05
N GLY A 286 17.71 7.71 -7.46
CA GLY A 286 17.10 7.33 -8.74
C GLY A 286 17.28 8.32 -9.89
N ALA A 287 17.95 9.46 -9.69
CA ALA A 287 18.17 10.40 -10.79
C ALA A 287 19.07 9.75 -11.86
N PRO A 288 18.61 9.62 -13.12
CA PRO A 288 19.48 9.16 -14.19
C PRO A 288 20.69 10.10 -14.27
N ASP A 289 21.87 9.56 -14.56
CA ASP A 289 23.08 10.34 -14.82
C ASP A 289 22.83 11.23 -16.05
N GLY A 290 22.16 12.36 -15.84
CA GLY A 290 21.89 13.38 -16.85
C GLY A 290 23.11 14.23 -17.20
N ARG A 291 24.27 13.88 -16.68
CA ARG A 291 25.55 14.31 -17.19
C ARG A 291 26.24 13.06 -17.72
N GLU A 292 26.19 12.86 -19.02
CA GLU A 292 27.20 12.10 -19.72
C GLU A 292 28.53 12.44 -19.05
N GLY A 293 29.05 11.49 -18.28
CA GLY A 293 30.36 11.63 -17.68
C GLY A 293 31.31 11.81 -18.84
N GLY A 294 31.60 13.06 -19.19
CA GLY A 294 32.51 13.37 -20.25
C GLY A 294 33.77 12.58 -19.99
N ARG A 295 34.01 11.56 -20.82
CA ARG A 295 35.28 10.83 -20.89
C ARG A 295 36.37 11.85 -21.17
N ARG A 296 36.84 12.53 -20.15
CA ARG A 296 38.01 13.41 -20.27
C ARG A 296 39.24 12.51 -20.25
N VAL A 297 39.74 12.22 -21.43
CA VAL A 297 41.04 11.58 -21.61
C VAL A 297 42.09 12.58 -21.20
N VAL A 298 42.61 12.49 -20.00
CA VAL A 298 43.76 13.29 -19.54
C VAL A 298 44.96 12.36 -19.50
N ARG A 299 45.95 12.60 -20.38
CA ARG A 299 47.20 11.83 -20.49
C ARG A 299 47.01 10.33 -20.66
N GLY A 300 46.13 9.89 -21.58
CA GLY A 300 45.97 8.44 -21.90
C GLY A 300 45.32 7.59 -20.81
N LYS A 301 44.88 8.15 -19.68
CA LYS A 301 44.11 7.45 -18.63
C LYS A 301 42.67 7.93 -18.62
N ILE A 302 41.75 7.00 -18.79
CA ILE A 302 40.30 7.25 -18.64
C ILE A 302 40.04 7.45 -17.15
N LYS A 303 39.92 8.71 -16.71
CA LYS A 303 39.38 9.00 -15.37
C LYS A 303 37.83 8.97 -15.45
N THR A 304 37.24 7.86 -15.11
CA THR A 304 35.82 7.80 -14.78
C THR A 304 35.61 8.54 -13.46
N ARG A 305 35.00 9.71 -13.50
CA ARG A 305 34.56 10.40 -12.29
C ARG A 305 33.38 9.63 -11.76
N VAL A 306 33.66 8.73 -10.80
CA VAL A 306 32.61 8.02 -10.05
C VAL A 306 31.75 9.08 -9.37
N ARG A 307 30.44 8.98 -9.54
CA ARG A 307 29.44 9.88 -9.00
C ARG A 307 29.47 9.84 -7.46
N THR A 308 29.97 10.90 -6.88
CA THR A 308 30.14 11.01 -5.42
C THR A 308 28.82 11.29 -4.69
N GLU A 309 27.86 12.03 -5.29
CA GLU A 309 26.66 12.47 -4.59
C GLU A 309 25.62 11.36 -4.32
N SER A 310 25.33 10.47 -5.26
CA SER A 310 24.37 9.38 -5.02
C SER A 310 24.94 8.28 -4.12
N GLY A 311 26.24 8.02 -4.24
CA GLY A 311 26.94 7.07 -3.38
C GLY A 311 27.00 7.53 -1.93
N THR A 312 27.21 8.83 -1.68
CA THR A 312 27.21 9.39 -0.32
C THR A 312 25.83 9.36 0.32
N VAL A 313 24.76 9.69 -0.43
CA VAL A 313 23.38 9.61 0.08
C VAL A 313 23.00 8.15 0.39
N LEU A 314 23.38 7.21 -0.48
CA LEU A 314 23.14 5.79 -0.24
C LEU A 314 23.92 5.27 0.99
N ALA A 315 25.18 5.62 1.13
CA ALA A 315 25.99 5.25 2.30
C ALA A 315 25.42 5.85 3.59
N ALA A 316 25.03 7.13 3.57
CA ALA A 316 24.39 7.77 4.71
C ALA A 316 23.05 7.08 5.09
N LEU A 317 22.24 6.71 4.09
CA LEU A 317 21.01 5.95 4.32
C LEU A 317 21.29 4.59 4.95
N VAL A 318 22.25 3.83 4.43
CA VAL A 318 22.61 2.50 4.98
C VAL A 318 23.11 2.63 6.42
N VAL A 319 23.99 3.60 6.70
CA VAL A 319 24.50 3.84 8.07
C VAL A 319 23.37 4.24 9.00
N PHE A 320 22.47 5.13 8.56
CA PHE A 320 21.30 5.53 9.34
C PHE A 320 20.37 4.36 9.63
N LEU A 321 20.01 3.56 8.62
CA LEU A 321 19.13 2.40 8.79
C LEU A 321 19.77 1.34 9.70
N ALA A 322 21.06 1.05 9.52
CA ALA A 322 21.78 0.11 10.37
C ALA A 322 21.86 0.61 11.82
N GLY A 323 22.22 1.88 12.02
CA GLY A 323 22.29 2.50 13.36
C GLY A 323 20.93 2.52 14.06
N ALA A 324 19.86 2.96 13.37
CA ALA A 324 18.52 2.97 13.92
C ALA A 324 18.04 1.55 14.27
N THR A 325 18.26 0.58 13.38
CA THR A 325 17.89 -0.83 13.63
C THR A 325 18.64 -1.40 14.82
N THR A 326 19.96 -1.20 14.91
CA THR A 326 20.76 -1.66 16.04
C THR A 326 20.31 -1.02 17.35
N TYR A 327 20.07 0.29 17.33
CA TYR A 327 19.55 1.01 18.51
C TYR A 327 18.21 0.44 18.98
N THR A 328 17.28 0.22 18.04
CA THR A 328 15.97 -0.38 18.35
C THR A 328 16.13 -1.78 18.92
N MET A 329 16.93 -2.66 18.31
CA MET A 329 17.11 -4.04 18.78
C MET A 329 17.72 -4.10 20.19
N VAL A 330 18.61 -3.17 20.54
CA VAL A 330 19.26 -3.14 21.86
C VAL A 330 18.32 -2.58 22.94
N ASN A 331 17.48 -1.60 22.60
CA ASN A 331 16.64 -0.89 23.57
C ASN A 331 15.17 -1.37 23.55
N MET A 332 14.82 -2.27 22.66
CA MET A 332 13.45 -2.78 22.52
C MET A 332 12.98 -3.51 23.77
N GLY A 333 11.74 -3.25 24.15
CA GLY A 333 11.06 -3.98 25.23
C GLY A 333 10.64 -5.38 24.77
N TYR A 334 11.40 -6.39 25.18
CA TYR A 334 11.08 -7.81 24.87
C TYR A 334 9.91 -8.36 25.69
N GLY A 335 9.40 -7.58 26.64
CA GLY A 335 8.34 -7.99 27.53
C GLY A 335 8.78 -8.95 28.63
N SER A 336 7.81 -9.52 29.34
CA SER A 336 8.05 -10.49 30.44
C SER A 336 8.03 -11.95 29.97
N ALA A 337 7.88 -12.21 28.67
CA ALA A 337 7.87 -13.56 28.13
C ALA A 337 9.31 -14.09 28.00
N ASP A 338 9.53 -15.33 28.42
CA ASP A 338 10.72 -16.07 28.02
C ASP A 338 10.68 -16.23 26.49
N THR A 339 11.63 -15.63 25.80
CA THR A 339 11.65 -15.62 24.33
C THR A 339 11.77 -17.01 23.72
N MET A 340 12.45 -17.95 24.40
CA MET A 340 12.59 -19.34 23.95
C MET A 340 11.25 -20.08 24.11
N GLN A 341 10.59 -19.91 25.27
CA GLN A 341 9.26 -20.47 25.51
C GLN A 341 8.24 -19.87 24.54
N ALA A 342 8.24 -18.56 24.36
CA ALA A 342 7.36 -17.88 23.43
C ALA A 342 7.52 -18.33 21.97
N ALA A 343 8.76 -18.63 21.54
CA ALA A 343 9.02 -19.19 20.22
C ALA A 343 8.47 -20.63 20.09
N SER A 344 8.57 -21.45 21.14
CA SER A 344 7.98 -22.78 21.19
C SER A 344 6.46 -22.72 21.13
N ASP A 345 5.86 -21.84 21.94
CA ASP A 345 4.41 -21.61 21.99
C ASP A 345 3.91 -21.13 20.61
N LEU A 346 4.64 -20.26 19.93
CA LEU A 346 4.31 -19.80 18.58
C LEU A 346 4.20 -20.96 17.60
N VAL A 347 5.13 -21.91 17.64
CA VAL A 347 5.10 -23.10 16.77
C VAL A 347 3.89 -23.98 17.09
N GLU A 348 3.54 -24.13 18.36
CA GLU A 348 2.36 -24.89 18.80
C GLU A 348 1.06 -24.21 18.34
N TYR A 349 0.91 -22.91 18.57
CA TYR A 349 -0.26 -22.15 18.11
C TYR A 349 -0.38 -22.14 16.58
N PHE A 350 0.74 -22.05 15.85
CA PHE A 350 0.72 -22.21 14.40
C PHE A 350 0.17 -23.58 13.97
N LYS A 351 0.55 -24.66 14.66
CA LYS A 351 0.00 -26.00 14.37
C LYS A 351 -1.51 -26.04 14.62
N LEU A 352 -1.96 -25.53 15.77
CA LEU A 352 -3.38 -25.51 16.12
C LEU A 352 -4.20 -24.68 15.12
N MET A 353 -3.70 -23.49 14.74
CA MET A 353 -4.38 -22.58 13.82
C MET A 353 -4.41 -23.12 12.37
N PHE A 354 -3.28 -23.62 11.88
CA PHE A 354 -3.14 -23.87 10.46
C PHE A 354 -3.18 -25.36 10.06
N LEU A 355 -2.97 -26.29 10.99
CA LEU A 355 -3.04 -27.73 10.69
C LEU A 355 -4.35 -28.38 11.16
N SER A 356 -5.06 -27.75 12.08
CA SER A 356 -6.32 -28.29 12.61
C SER A 356 -7.42 -27.24 12.80
N PRO A 357 -7.72 -26.43 11.76
CA PRO A 357 -8.77 -25.40 11.85
C PRO A 357 -10.16 -26.03 11.89
N TYR A 358 -11.01 -25.58 12.81
CA TYR A 358 -12.43 -25.97 12.88
C TYR A 358 -13.27 -24.87 13.54
N LEU A 359 -14.60 -24.90 13.34
CA LEU A 359 -15.56 -24.03 14.01
C LEU A 359 -16.11 -24.72 15.26
N SER A 360 -16.21 -23.99 16.36
CA SER A 360 -16.82 -24.49 17.59
C SER A 360 -17.82 -23.53 18.21
N ASN A 361 -17.57 -22.22 18.14
CA ASN A 361 -18.41 -21.19 18.77
C ASN A 361 -19.37 -20.54 17.77
N TYR A 362 -19.01 -20.54 16.50
CA TYR A 362 -19.78 -19.93 15.41
C TYR A 362 -20.20 -20.96 14.38
N THR A 363 -21.20 -20.62 13.58
CA THR A 363 -21.64 -21.42 12.44
C THR A 363 -20.99 -20.95 11.14
N TRP A 364 -21.02 -21.79 10.11
CA TRP A 364 -20.61 -21.38 8.77
C TRP A 364 -21.42 -20.19 8.23
N ALA A 365 -22.70 -20.09 8.61
CA ALA A 365 -23.55 -18.97 8.24
C ALA A 365 -23.01 -17.66 8.81
N ASP A 366 -22.63 -17.64 10.10
CA ASP A 366 -22.05 -16.47 10.75
C ASP A 366 -20.74 -16.05 10.07
N MET A 367 -19.90 -17.01 9.70
CA MET A 367 -18.63 -16.74 9.03
C MET A 367 -18.81 -16.14 7.63
N PHE A 368 -19.74 -16.70 6.83
CA PHE A 368 -20.03 -16.17 5.51
C PHE A 368 -20.72 -14.80 5.57
N GLU A 369 -21.61 -14.60 6.54
CA GLU A 369 -22.23 -13.30 6.80
C GLU A 369 -21.17 -12.25 7.19
N GLY A 370 -20.29 -12.57 8.13
CA GLY A 370 -19.19 -11.69 8.50
C GLY A 370 -18.28 -11.34 7.33
N LEU A 371 -18.01 -12.31 6.46
CA LEU A 371 -17.24 -12.11 5.25
C LEU A 371 -17.97 -11.20 4.24
N ALA A 372 -19.29 -11.42 4.05
CA ALA A 372 -20.13 -10.60 3.18
C ALA A 372 -20.16 -9.15 3.67
N VAL A 373 -20.38 -8.89 4.96
CA VAL A 373 -20.32 -7.55 5.56
C VAL A 373 -18.97 -6.88 5.32
N THR A 374 -17.86 -7.61 5.48
CA THR A 374 -16.51 -7.08 5.21
C THR A 374 -16.33 -6.68 3.76
N ILE A 375 -16.82 -7.50 2.82
CA ILE A 375 -16.78 -7.20 1.38
C ILE A 375 -17.66 -5.97 1.08
N CYS A 376 -18.85 -5.88 1.68
CA CYS A 376 -19.76 -4.75 1.53
C CYS A 376 -19.10 -3.43 1.96
N ILE A 377 -18.47 -3.40 3.14
CA ILE A 377 -17.73 -2.23 3.63
C ILE A 377 -16.62 -1.84 2.63
N ALA A 378 -15.85 -2.80 2.13
CA ALA A 378 -14.78 -2.54 1.18
C ALA A 378 -15.30 -2.00 -0.16
N VAL A 379 -16.39 -2.56 -0.70
CA VAL A 379 -17.03 -2.11 -1.94
C VAL A 379 -17.55 -0.68 -1.78
N LEU A 380 -18.32 -0.41 -0.74
CA LEU A 380 -18.96 0.90 -0.53
C LEU A 380 -17.92 2.00 -0.28
N ALA A 381 -16.90 1.71 0.54
CA ALA A 381 -15.80 2.65 0.75
C ALA A 381 -15.00 2.93 -0.53
N THR A 382 -14.86 1.92 -1.41
CA THR A 382 -14.18 2.09 -2.69
C THR A 382 -15.05 2.84 -3.70
N ALA A 383 -16.33 2.49 -3.80
CA ALA A 383 -17.27 3.10 -4.73
C ALA A 383 -17.48 4.59 -4.43
N GLY A 384 -17.83 4.90 -3.19
CA GLY A 384 -18.02 6.29 -2.76
C GLY A 384 -16.73 7.10 -2.86
N GLY A 385 -15.61 6.50 -2.42
CA GLY A 385 -14.30 7.13 -2.52
C GLY A 385 -13.86 7.39 -3.96
N ALA A 386 -14.12 6.47 -4.90
CA ALA A 386 -13.78 6.63 -6.31
C ALA A 386 -14.61 7.72 -6.99
N LEU A 387 -15.90 7.81 -6.70
CA LEU A 387 -16.78 8.85 -7.25
C LEU A 387 -16.32 10.26 -6.84
N ILE A 388 -16.04 10.46 -5.55
CA ILE A 388 -15.56 11.75 -5.04
C ILE A 388 -14.14 12.04 -5.59
N ALA A 389 -13.26 11.05 -5.58
CA ALA A 389 -11.89 11.18 -6.07
C ALA A 389 -11.84 11.53 -7.57
N LEU A 390 -12.77 11.01 -8.37
CA LEU A 390 -12.85 11.32 -9.79
C LEU A 390 -13.05 12.81 -10.03
N VAL A 391 -13.95 13.45 -9.29
CA VAL A 391 -14.21 14.88 -9.38
C VAL A 391 -13.01 15.68 -8.86
N LEU A 392 -12.50 15.33 -7.68
CA LEU A 392 -11.37 16.03 -7.07
C LEU A 392 -10.08 15.90 -7.89
N SER A 393 -9.88 14.78 -8.58
CA SER A 393 -8.68 14.56 -9.40
C SER A 393 -8.64 15.43 -10.66
N LEU A 394 -9.77 15.75 -11.25
CA LEU A 394 -9.85 16.72 -12.36
C LEU A 394 -9.41 18.12 -11.92
N LEU A 395 -9.74 18.50 -10.68
CA LEU A 395 -9.31 19.77 -10.09
C LEU A 395 -7.87 19.70 -9.57
N ALA A 396 -7.37 18.52 -9.19
CA ALA A 396 -6.02 18.32 -8.72
C ALA A 396 -4.99 18.19 -9.85
N ALA A 397 -5.41 17.81 -11.07
CA ALA A 397 -4.53 17.68 -12.22
C ALA A 397 -4.05 19.05 -12.73
N SER A 398 -2.72 19.29 -12.71
CA SER A 398 -2.12 20.58 -13.04
C SER A 398 -2.21 20.98 -14.52
N ASN A 399 -2.47 20.02 -15.40
CA ASN A 399 -2.71 20.24 -16.84
C ASN A 399 -4.18 20.61 -17.16
N LEU A 400 -5.11 20.33 -16.23
CA LEU A 400 -6.56 20.56 -16.39
C LEU A 400 -7.09 21.70 -15.53
N SER A 401 -6.40 22.05 -14.44
CA SER A 401 -6.84 23.03 -13.45
C SER A 401 -5.80 24.13 -13.20
N ASN A 402 -6.21 25.19 -12.51
CA ASN A 402 -5.30 26.23 -12.06
C ASN A 402 -4.30 25.67 -11.03
N LYS A 403 -3.04 26.10 -11.11
CA LYS A 403 -1.95 25.66 -10.20
C LYS A 403 -2.30 25.86 -8.72
N LEU A 404 -2.99 26.94 -8.37
CA LEU A 404 -3.40 27.20 -6.98
C LEU A 404 -4.38 26.12 -6.50
N VAL A 405 -5.46 25.89 -7.27
CA VAL A 405 -6.50 24.88 -6.94
C VAL A 405 -5.86 23.49 -6.88
N SER A 406 -5.06 23.13 -7.88
CA SER A 406 -4.32 21.87 -7.92
C SER A 406 -3.49 21.66 -6.65
N ASN A 407 -2.69 22.65 -6.26
CA ASN A 407 -1.82 22.55 -5.07
C ASN A 407 -2.62 22.46 -3.77
N VAL A 408 -3.70 23.24 -3.63
CA VAL A 408 -4.57 23.18 -2.44
C VAL A 408 -5.18 21.80 -2.29
N ILE A 409 -5.75 21.23 -3.36
CA ILE A 409 -6.38 19.90 -3.30
C ILE A 409 -5.31 18.83 -3.02
N LYS A 410 -4.17 18.86 -3.70
CA LYS A 410 -3.06 17.92 -3.45
C LYS A 410 -2.57 17.97 -2.00
N THR A 411 -2.49 19.17 -1.43
CA THR A 411 -2.09 19.36 -0.02
C THR A 411 -3.12 18.81 0.94
N LEU A 412 -4.42 19.11 0.72
CA LEU A 412 -5.50 18.56 1.53
C LEU A 412 -5.52 17.03 1.48
N MET A 413 -5.39 16.45 0.28
CA MET A 413 -5.34 15.00 0.12
C MET A 413 -4.10 14.39 0.79
N ALA A 414 -2.96 15.07 0.78
CA ALA A 414 -1.77 14.62 1.48
C ALA A 414 -1.98 14.61 3.01
N ILE A 415 -2.62 15.64 3.57
CA ILE A 415 -2.96 15.69 5.01
C ILE A 415 -3.92 14.55 5.39
N ILE A 416 -4.99 14.34 4.65
CA ILE A 416 -5.95 13.25 4.92
C ILE A 416 -5.26 11.89 4.87
N ARG A 417 -4.39 11.66 3.87
CA ARG A 417 -3.66 10.41 3.70
C ARG A 417 -2.60 10.18 4.78
N SER A 418 -2.08 11.23 5.39
CA SER A 418 -1.07 11.11 6.44
C SER A 418 -1.62 10.49 7.73
N VAL A 419 -2.93 10.59 7.97
CA VAL A 419 -3.60 9.96 9.11
C VAL A 419 -3.97 8.51 8.75
N PRO A 420 -3.59 7.51 9.56
CA PRO A 420 -3.95 6.10 9.35
C PRO A 420 -5.47 5.88 9.25
N THR A 421 -5.89 4.99 8.35
CA THR A 421 -7.32 4.70 8.09
C THR A 421 -8.10 4.36 9.36
N ILE A 422 -7.52 3.58 10.26
CA ILE A 422 -8.18 3.18 11.51
C ILE A 422 -8.54 4.37 12.39
N ILE A 423 -7.72 5.39 12.43
CA ILE A 423 -7.99 6.62 13.21
C ILE A 423 -9.23 7.33 12.64
N TRP A 424 -9.34 7.46 11.31
CA TRP A 424 -10.53 8.04 10.69
C TRP A 424 -11.79 7.26 11.06
N VAL A 425 -11.73 5.93 11.02
CA VAL A 425 -12.87 5.09 11.41
C VAL A 425 -13.25 5.29 12.87
N LEU A 426 -12.27 5.28 13.78
CA LEU A 426 -12.54 5.50 15.22
C LEU A 426 -13.14 6.89 15.49
N VAL A 427 -12.67 7.92 14.81
CA VAL A 427 -13.24 9.27 14.90
C VAL A 427 -14.70 9.28 14.44
N PHE A 428 -15.01 8.72 13.29
CA PHE A 428 -16.38 8.66 12.79
C PHE A 428 -17.28 7.71 13.61
N THR A 429 -16.71 6.68 14.21
CA THR A 429 -17.45 5.80 15.15
C THR A 429 -18.02 6.57 16.34
N VAL A 430 -17.28 7.55 16.88
CA VAL A 430 -17.80 8.39 17.97
C VAL A 430 -18.75 9.47 17.45
N ALA A 431 -18.48 10.01 16.28
CA ALA A 431 -19.27 11.11 15.71
C ALA A 431 -20.65 10.67 15.19
N ILE A 432 -20.75 9.46 14.63
CA ILE A 432 -21.96 8.96 13.94
C ILE A 432 -22.58 7.78 14.69
N GLY A 433 -21.77 6.99 15.40
CA GLY A 433 -22.17 5.77 16.10
C GLY A 433 -21.36 4.55 15.71
N LEU A 434 -21.49 3.48 16.53
CA LEU A 434 -20.88 2.19 16.26
C LEU A 434 -21.62 1.51 15.09
N GLY A 435 -20.86 0.95 14.15
CA GLY A 435 -21.43 0.14 13.06
C GLY A 435 -20.64 0.20 11.75
N SER A 436 -21.19 -0.49 10.76
CA SER A 436 -20.62 -0.55 9.40
C SER A 436 -20.62 0.82 8.71
N GLU A 437 -21.54 1.72 9.04
CA GLU A 437 -21.65 3.05 8.46
C GLU A 437 -20.39 3.91 8.77
N ALA A 438 -19.99 3.98 10.04
CA ALA A 438 -18.77 4.69 10.43
C ALA A 438 -17.52 4.09 9.78
N ALA A 439 -17.48 2.77 9.62
CA ALA A 439 -16.40 2.09 8.91
C ALA A 439 -16.32 2.48 7.44
N VAL A 440 -17.46 2.47 6.74
CA VAL A 440 -17.54 2.87 5.33
C VAL A 440 -17.06 4.31 5.16
N ILE A 441 -17.57 5.26 5.96
CA ILE A 441 -17.23 6.68 5.87
C ILE A 441 -15.74 6.91 6.17
N GLY A 442 -15.23 6.34 7.27
CA GLY A 442 -13.82 6.49 7.66
C GLY A 442 -12.85 5.91 6.62
N MET A 443 -13.16 4.75 6.06
CA MET A 443 -12.38 4.14 4.99
C MET A 443 -12.52 4.89 3.66
N MET A 444 -13.72 5.41 3.36
CA MET A 444 -13.98 6.23 2.17
C MET A 444 -13.16 7.51 2.19
N PHE A 445 -13.02 8.16 3.35
CA PHE A 445 -12.22 9.38 3.52
C PHE A 445 -10.75 9.17 3.12
N HIS A 446 -10.14 8.09 3.58
CA HIS A 446 -8.79 7.71 3.16
C HIS A 446 -8.73 7.28 1.69
N THR A 447 -9.77 6.61 1.19
CA THR A 447 -9.85 6.16 -0.22
C THR A 447 -9.91 7.36 -1.18
N VAL A 448 -10.69 8.39 -0.85
CA VAL A 448 -10.74 9.65 -1.61
C VAL A 448 -9.35 10.23 -1.78
N SER A 449 -8.59 10.34 -0.69
CA SER A 449 -7.26 10.95 -0.74
C SER A 449 -6.26 10.15 -1.58
N PHE A 450 -6.32 8.83 -1.50
CA PHE A 450 -5.45 7.95 -2.27
C PHE A 450 -5.78 7.99 -3.77
N LEU A 451 -7.07 7.81 -4.11
CA LEU A 451 -7.49 7.78 -5.51
C LEU A 451 -7.40 9.14 -6.19
N THR A 452 -7.66 10.25 -5.48
CA THR A 452 -7.47 11.60 -6.04
C THR A 452 -6.02 11.81 -6.47
N LYS A 453 -5.04 11.37 -5.67
CA LYS A 453 -3.63 11.43 -6.05
C LYS A 453 -3.37 10.55 -7.28
N ALA A 454 -3.77 9.28 -7.26
CA ALA A 454 -3.51 8.34 -8.34
C ALA A 454 -4.15 8.79 -9.67
N PHE A 455 -5.39 9.23 -9.62
CA PHE A 455 -6.10 9.70 -10.82
C PHE A 455 -5.53 11.02 -11.35
N SER A 456 -5.18 11.99 -10.47
CA SER A 456 -4.57 13.24 -10.91
C SER A 456 -3.22 13.03 -11.58
N GLU A 457 -2.40 12.11 -11.06
CA GLU A 457 -1.13 11.74 -11.67
C GLU A 457 -1.33 11.05 -13.03
N ALA A 458 -2.33 10.15 -13.15
CA ALA A 458 -2.71 9.57 -14.42
C ALA A 458 -3.16 10.64 -15.44
N PHE A 459 -3.97 11.60 -15.03
CA PHE A 459 -4.43 12.69 -15.90
C PHE A 459 -3.28 13.60 -16.33
N GLU A 460 -2.29 13.85 -15.50
CA GLU A 460 -1.11 14.63 -15.82
C GLU A 460 -0.17 13.94 -16.83
N GLU A 461 -0.27 12.61 -16.98
CA GLU A 461 0.49 11.83 -17.96
C GLU A 461 -0.16 11.79 -19.36
N VAL A 462 -1.33 12.40 -19.55
CA VAL A 462 -1.95 12.53 -20.90
C VAL A 462 -1.04 13.33 -21.81
N ASP A 463 -0.92 12.87 -23.07
CA ASP A 463 -0.08 13.56 -24.06
C ASP A 463 -0.54 15.00 -24.27
N LYS A 464 0.41 15.92 -24.09
CA LYS A 464 0.16 17.37 -24.22
C LYS A 464 -0.24 17.76 -25.64
N GLY A 465 0.32 17.08 -26.65
CA GLY A 465 0.00 17.35 -28.05
C GLY A 465 -1.46 17.05 -28.37
N SER A 466 -2.00 15.97 -27.83
CA SER A 466 -3.43 15.59 -27.97
C SER A 466 -4.35 16.62 -27.34
N LEU A 467 -4.00 17.13 -26.15
CA LEU A 467 -4.78 18.17 -25.48
C LEU A 467 -4.69 19.53 -26.18
N GLU A 468 -3.51 19.90 -26.69
CA GLU A 468 -3.31 21.11 -27.46
C GLU A 468 -4.06 21.08 -28.79
N ALA A 469 -4.07 19.92 -29.48
CA ALA A 469 -4.86 19.73 -30.69
C ALA A 469 -6.38 19.92 -30.43
N LEU A 470 -6.90 19.35 -29.35
CA LEU A 470 -8.31 19.58 -28.95
C LEU A 470 -8.58 21.06 -28.63
N LYS A 471 -7.66 21.74 -27.95
CA LYS A 471 -7.78 23.19 -27.68
C LYS A 471 -7.79 24.01 -28.99
N ALA A 472 -6.95 23.66 -29.94
CA ALA A 472 -6.86 24.35 -31.24
C ALA A 472 -8.15 24.22 -32.06
N THR A 473 -8.94 23.14 -31.88
CA THR A 473 -10.26 22.99 -32.50
C THR A 473 -11.37 23.76 -31.77
N GLY A 474 -11.07 24.52 -30.69
CA GLY A 474 -12.04 25.23 -29.88
C GLY A 474 -12.79 24.36 -28.88
N ALA A 475 -12.30 23.18 -28.57
CA ALA A 475 -12.94 22.27 -27.61
C ALA A 475 -13.01 22.88 -26.20
N THR A 476 -14.21 22.88 -25.60
CA THR A 476 -14.43 23.31 -24.21
C THR A 476 -13.69 22.40 -23.23
N TRP A 477 -13.50 22.86 -22.00
CA TRP A 477 -12.85 22.06 -20.95
C TRP A 477 -13.51 20.67 -20.76
N TRP A 478 -14.84 20.62 -20.72
CA TRP A 478 -15.58 19.36 -20.62
C TRP A 478 -15.39 18.44 -21.82
N GLN A 479 -15.26 19.01 -23.02
CA GLN A 479 -14.96 18.22 -24.22
C GLN A 479 -13.53 17.66 -24.20
N GLN A 480 -12.55 18.44 -23.72
CA GLN A 480 -11.18 17.95 -23.53
C GLN A 480 -11.12 16.81 -22.51
N VAL A 481 -11.83 16.94 -21.38
CA VAL A 481 -11.92 15.88 -20.37
C VAL A 481 -12.61 14.64 -20.93
N ALA A 482 -13.80 14.78 -21.52
CA ALA A 482 -14.62 13.64 -21.96
C ALA A 482 -14.06 12.93 -23.20
N ARG A 483 -13.39 13.63 -24.10
CA ARG A 483 -12.91 13.08 -25.38
C ARG A 483 -11.39 12.87 -25.43
N GLY A 484 -10.63 13.58 -24.60
CA GLY A 484 -9.18 13.48 -24.55
C GLY A 484 -8.68 12.67 -23.34
N VAL A 485 -9.04 13.10 -22.12
CA VAL A 485 -8.46 12.57 -20.89
C VAL A 485 -9.05 11.21 -20.50
N PHE A 486 -10.38 11.13 -20.41
CA PHE A 486 -11.07 9.92 -19.95
C PHE A 486 -10.82 8.70 -20.84
N PRO A 487 -10.95 8.77 -22.17
CA PRO A 487 -10.75 7.60 -23.03
C PRO A 487 -9.31 7.07 -22.97
N ASP A 488 -8.33 7.97 -22.78
CA ASP A 488 -6.92 7.60 -22.70
C ASP A 488 -6.57 6.92 -21.35
N LYS A 489 -7.18 7.38 -20.24
CA LYS A 489 -6.82 6.97 -18.88
C LYS A 489 -7.80 6.04 -18.19
N LEU A 490 -8.91 5.69 -18.83
CA LEU A 490 -9.96 4.87 -18.22
C LEU A 490 -9.45 3.51 -17.72
N ASN A 491 -8.57 2.85 -18.46
CA ASN A 491 -7.99 1.57 -18.06
C ASN A 491 -7.11 1.70 -16.81
N GLU A 492 -6.38 2.81 -16.71
CA GLU A 492 -5.53 3.11 -15.56
C GLU A 492 -6.38 3.43 -14.33
N ILE A 493 -7.43 4.23 -14.48
CA ILE A 493 -8.42 4.54 -13.45
C ILE A 493 -9.05 3.25 -12.90
N LEU A 494 -9.55 2.38 -13.77
CA LEU A 494 -10.12 1.10 -13.36
C LEU A 494 -9.11 0.23 -12.60
N SER A 495 -7.85 0.21 -13.05
CA SER A 495 -6.79 -0.53 -12.38
C SER A 495 -6.53 -0.01 -10.95
N TRP A 496 -6.54 1.31 -10.75
CA TRP A 496 -6.42 1.92 -9.43
C TRP A 496 -7.61 1.64 -8.52
N ILE A 497 -8.84 1.64 -9.06
CA ILE A 497 -10.06 1.27 -8.31
C ILE A 497 -9.95 -0.17 -7.80
N PHE A 498 -9.53 -1.12 -8.65
CA PHE A 498 -9.37 -2.52 -8.25
C PHE A 498 -8.27 -2.71 -7.19
N ILE A 499 -7.11 -2.06 -7.34
CA ILE A 499 -6.04 -2.09 -6.33
C ILE A 499 -6.56 -1.52 -5.01
N ARG A 500 -7.34 -0.45 -5.07
CA ARG A 500 -7.89 0.16 -3.86
C ARG A 500 -8.93 -0.73 -3.19
N PHE A 501 -9.78 -1.41 -3.96
CA PHE A 501 -10.75 -2.36 -3.45
C PHE A 501 -10.07 -3.54 -2.71
N GLU A 502 -9.02 -4.13 -3.30
CA GLU A 502 -8.21 -5.17 -2.65
C GLU A 502 -7.66 -4.68 -1.30
N ASN A 503 -7.06 -3.50 -1.28
CA ASN A 503 -6.53 -2.91 -0.05
C ASN A 503 -7.62 -2.57 0.98
N ASN A 504 -8.79 -2.12 0.52
CA ASN A 504 -9.92 -1.83 1.39
C ASN A 504 -10.52 -3.09 2.00
N PHE A 505 -10.50 -4.23 1.31
CA PHE A 505 -10.92 -5.51 1.91
C PHE A 505 -10.04 -5.87 3.12
N VAL A 506 -8.72 -5.85 2.95
CA VAL A 506 -7.77 -6.10 4.06
C VAL A 506 -7.93 -5.06 5.17
N GLY A 507 -8.16 -3.80 4.80
CA GLY A 507 -8.46 -2.72 5.74
C GLY A 507 -9.76 -2.94 6.50
N ALA A 508 -10.82 -3.44 5.85
CA ALA A 508 -12.11 -3.70 6.48
C ALA A 508 -12.04 -4.83 7.53
N VAL A 509 -11.24 -5.89 7.28
CA VAL A 509 -10.94 -6.91 8.31
C VAL A 509 -10.32 -6.25 9.55
N THR A 510 -9.37 -5.36 9.33
CA THR A 510 -8.66 -4.65 10.41
C THR A 510 -9.59 -3.72 11.19
N VAL A 511 -10.42 -2.97 10.48
CA VAL A 511 -11.41 -2.04 11.04
C VAL A 511 -12.47 -2.81 11.84
N GLY A 512 -12.97 -3.93 11.32
CA GLY A 512 -13.88 -4.81 12.02
C GLY A 512 -13.32 -5.29 13.36
N ALA A 513 -12.03 -5.63 13.39
CA ALA A 513 -11.37 -6.13 14.60
C ALA A 513 -11.14 -5.04 15.67
N ILE A 514 -10.85 -3.81 15.29
CA ILE A 514 -10.44 -2.75 16.24
C ILE A 514 -11.58 -1.81 16.59
N ALA A 515 -12.35 -1.38 15.59
CA ALA A 515 -13.44 -0.42 15.76
C ALA A 515 -14.80 -1.09 16.07
N GLY A 516 -14.88 -2.43 16.02
CA GLY A 516 -16.13 -3.13 16.28
C GLY A 516 -17.22 -2.88 15.23
N SER A 517 -16.82 -2.58 14.00
CA SER A 517 -17.75 -2.24 12.91
C SER A 517 -18.47 -3.45 12.28
N GLY A 518 -18.34 -4.63 12.88
CA GLY A 518 -18.88 -5.88 12.31
C GLY A 518 -17.93 -6.55 11.32
N GLY A 519 -18.47 -7.50 10.55
CA GLY A 519 -17.72 -8.28 9.58
C GLY A 519 -16.81 -9.34 10.18
N ILE A 520 -16.04 -10.03 9.31
CA ILE A 520 -15.19 -11.17 9.72
C ILE A 520 -14.08 -10.74 10.70
N GLY A 521 -13.63 -9.47 10.63
CA GLY A 521 -12.65 -8.93 11.55
C GLY A 521 -13.15 -8.84 13.00
N TYR A 522 -14.43 -8.56 13.19
CA TYR A 522 -15.05 -8.57 14.53
C TYR A 522 -15.05 -9.96 15.14
N TYR A 523 -15.41 -11.00 14.35
CA TYR A 523 -15.30 -12.38 14.80
C TYR A 523 -13.86 -12.77 15.15
N LEU A 524 -12.89 -12.36 14.35
CA LEU A 524 -11.48 -12.57 14.64
C LEU A 524 -11.08 -11.95 15.99
N TYR A 525 -11.55 -10.73 16.28
CA TYR A 525 -11.28 -10.06 17.55
C TYR A 525 -11.90 -10.80 18.74
N ILE A 526 -13.16 -11.23 18.63
CA ILE A 526 -13.86 -11.95 19.70
C ILE A 526 -13.20 -13.30 19.98
N VAL A 527 -12.90 -14.06 18.92
CA VAL A 527 -12.24 -15.38 19.04
C VAL A 527 -10.84 -15.23 19.66
N ALA A 528 -10.10 -14.18 19.26
CA ALA A 528 -8.76 -13.94 19.78
C ALA A 528 -8.76 -13.45 21.25
N ASN A 529 -9.60 -12.48 21.63
CA ASN A 529 -9.46 -11.80 22.93
C ASN A 529 -10.40 -12.32 24.03
N TYR A 530 -11.47 -13.02 23.66
CA TYR A 530 -12.46 -13.49 24.64
C TYR A 530 -12.60 -15.01 24.68
N MET A 531 -12.48 -15.68 23.52
CA MET A 531 -12.66 -17.13 23.45
C MET A 531 -11.34 -17.90 23.50
N PHE A 532 -10.22 -17.25 23.14
CA PHE A 532 -8.88 -17.87 23.07
C PHE A 532 -8.86 -19.17 22.26
N ASN A 533 -9.64 -19.23 21.16
CA ASN A 533 -9.79 -20.40 20.32
C ASN A 533 -8.90 -20.32 19.07
N TRP A 534 -7.77 -21.00 19.14
CA TRP A 534 -6.76 -21.01 18.05
C TRP A 534 -7.27 -21.64 16.76
N HIS A 535 -8.05 -22.72 16.87
CA HIS A 535 -8.56 -23.45 15.71
C HIS A 535 -9.50 -22.59 14.88
N GLU A 536 -10.43 -21.93 15.54
CA GLU A 536 -11.42 -21.06 14.91
C GLU A 536 -10.78 -19.78 14.37
N MET A 537 -9.80 -19.23 15.10
CA MET A 537 -8.99 -18.10 14.64
C MET A 537 -8.22 -18.45 13.34
N GLY A 538 -7.61 -19.64 13.28
CA GLY A 538 -6.95 -20.14 12.09
C GLY A 538 -7.88 -20.25 10.89
N LEU A 539 -9.10 -20.76 11.10
CA LEU A 539 -10.12 -20.83 10.04
C LEU A 539 -10.52 -19.45 9.51
N ILE A 540 -10.76 -18.48 10.40
CA ILE A 540 -11.07 -17.10 10.02
C ILE A 540 -9.93 -16.50 9.19
N ILE A 541 -8.67 -16.73 9.58
CA ILE A 541 -7.50 -16.27 8.82
C ILE A 541 -7.45 -16.94 7.45
N TYR A 542 -7.74 -18.24 7.35
CA TYR A 542 -7.82 -18.93 6.05
C TYR A 542 -8.91 -18.34 5.14
N MET A 543 -10.07 -18.01 5.69
CA MET A 543 -11.15 -17.37 4.92
C MET A 543 -10.71 -15.99 4.40
N CYS A 544 -10.11 -15.17 5.25
CA CYS A 544 -9.56 -13.87 4.83
C CYS A 544 -8.47 -14.03 3.75
N LEU A 545 -7.56 -14.99 3.94
CA LEU A 545 -6.48 -15.30 2.99
C LEU A 545 -7.05 -15.76 1.63
N ALA A 546 -8.03 -16.66 1.65
CA ALA A 546 -8.66 -17.17 0.43
C ALA A 546 -9.29 -16.03 -0.39
N VAL A 547 -10.05 -15.14 0.26
CA VAL A 547 -10.65 -13.98 -0.42
C VAL A 547 -9.57 -13.03 -0.93
N SER A 548 -8.56 -12.70 -0.12
CA SER A 548 -7.46 -11.82 -0.55
C SER A 548 -6.73 -12.37 -1.78
N VAL A 549 -6.43 -13.67 -1.81
CA VAL A 549 -5.78 -14.33 -2.95
C VAL A 549 -6.68 -14.32 -4.20
N VAL A 550 -7.98 -14.59 -4.04
CA VAL A 550 -8.94 -14.52 -5.15
C VAL A 550 -9.01 -13.10 -5.72
N LEU A 551 -9.12 -12.08 -4.86
CA LEU A 551 -9.15 -10.67 -5.28
C LEU A 551 -7.85 -10.28 -6.00
N GLU A 552 -6.69 -10.70 -5.51
CA GLU A 552 -5.39 -10.47 -6.15
C GLU A 552 -5.31 -11.12 -7.54
N ILE A 553 -5.81 -12.36 -7.68
CA ILE A 553 -5.85 -13.05 -8.97
C ILE A 553 -6.76 -12.30 -9.95
N ILE A 554 -7.95 -11.89 -9.50
CA ILE A 554 -8.89 -11.12 -10.31
C ILE A 554 -8.27 -9.79 -10.73
N ALA A 555 -7.72 -9.02 -9.78
CA ALA A 555 -7.08 -7.74 -10.04
C ALA A 555 -5.90 -7.87 -11.01
N THR A 556 -5.10 -8.93 -10.89
CA THR A 556 -3.96 -9.18 -11.79
C THR A 556 -4.42 -9.55 -13.20
N ARG A 557 -5.47 -10.38 -13.34
CA ARG A 557 -6.03 -10.75 -14.65
C ARG A 557 -6.67 -9.54 -15.35
N LEU A 558 -7.41 -8.73 -14.61
CA LEU A 558 -8.03 -7.50 -15.13
C LEU A 558 -6.95 -6.51 -15.59
N ARG A 559 -5.93 -6.26 -14.77
CA ARG A 559 -4.81 -5.39 -15.16
C ARG A 559 -4.12 -5.86 -16.43
N LYS A 560 -3.82 -7.15 -16.56
CA LYS A 560 -3.23 -7.71 -17.80
C LYS A 560 -4.12 -7.50 -19.01
N ARG A 561 -5.44 -7.68 -18.88
CA ARG A 561 -6.39 -7.52 -19.97
C ARG A 561 -6.55 -6.05 -20.41
N PHE A 562 -6.47 -5.10 -19.47
CA PHE A 562 -6.66 -3.68 -19.75
C PHE A 562 -5.37 -2.94 -20.13
N ILE A 563 -4.19 -3.37 -19.65
CA ILE A 563 -2.91 -2.67 -19.88
C ILE A 563 -2.13 -3.24 -21.07
N VAL A 564 -2.24 -4.55 -21.35
CA VAL A 564 -1.41 -5.24 -22.38
C VAL A 564 -1.93 -5.08 -23.82
N HIS A 565 -3.08 -4.47 -24.05
CA HIS A 565 -3.60 -4.17 -25.39
C HIS A 565 -3.28 -2.73 -25.84
N ARG A 566 -2.01 -2.28 -25.62
CA ARG A 566 -1.40 -1.14 -26.29
C ARG A 566 -0.23 -1.55 -27.14
#